data_fce15629069ec2e182a458930e78198b
#
_entry.id   fce15629069ec2e182a458930e78198b
#
_cell.length_a   1.000
_cell.length_b   1.000
_cell.length_c   1.000
_cell.angle_alpha   90.00
_cell.angle_beta   90.00
_cell.angle_gamma   90.00
#
_symmetry.space_group_name_H-M   'P 1'
#
loop_
_entity.id
_entity.type
_entity.pdbx_description
1 polymer ?
#
loop_
_entity_poly.entity_id
_entity_poly.type
_entity_poly.pdbx_seq_one_letter_code
_entity_poly.pdbx_strand_id
1 'polypeptide(L)'
;MDEKHNIIGLITYHAAYNYGSVLQAYATQSTITDMGHDVTVIDYRPLEGERYYERLYWRGLGLKSSLADLTMLPVAGLRKKRMRNFERFISTNIHVGQRRYQEPEELNSLADAFDVAVSGSDQIINKHSNELERVDWKYMDPYLLKWANCRKISYASSPATMTDDELRRIGPALVEFSALSARERSACGKLRQVSGKYVEHVCDPTLLLNAGEWEERIPLRKSQHVPEQYLLFYSLLRPKRAVGVFRQLRELSRRVG
;
A
#
# COMPACT_ATOMS: atom_id res chain seq x y z
N MET A 1 -3.94 4.07 33.65
CA MET A 1 -3.03 5.06 33.02
C MET A 1 -3.86 5.72 31.94
N ASP A 2 -4.09 7.02 32.04
CA ASP A 2 -4.72 7.73 30.93
C ASP A 2 -3.80 7.62 29.71
N GLU A 3 -4.23 6.87 28.69
CA GLU A 3 -3.47 6.78 27.44
C GLU A 3 -3.44 8.17 26.82
N LYS A 4 -2.23 8.69 26.64
CA LYS A 4 -2.04 10.02 26.06
C LYS A 4 -2.60 10.04 24.65
N HIS A 5 -3.60 10.88 24.41
CA HIS A 5 -4.09 11.16 23.06
C HIS A 5 -2.97 11.78 22.22
N ASN A 6 -2.78 11.29 20.99
CA ASN A 6 -1.74 11.78 20.08
C ASN A 6 -2.36 12.13 18.72
N ILE A 7 -1.77 13.10 18.04
CA ILE A 7 -2.03 13.43 16.65
C ILE A 7 -1.01 12.66 15.80
N ILE A 8 -1.49 11.78 14.92
CA ILE A 8 -0.67 10.81 14.19
C ILE A 8 -0.71 11.08 12.69
N GLY A 9 0.47 11.23 12.08
CA GLY A 9 0.64 11.23 10.64
C GLY A 9 0.96 9.83 10.12
N LEU A 10 0.07 9.25 9.31
CA LEU A 10 0.26 7.94 8.69
C LEU A 10 0.68 8.09 7.23
N ILE A 11 1.81 7.52 6.83
CA ILE A 11 2.24 7.46 5.43
C ILE A 11 2.29 6.02 4.95
N THR A 12 1.59 5.73 3.85
CA THR A 12 1.50 4.40 3.23
C THR A 12 1.02 4.49 1.78
N TYR A 13 1.00 3.35 1.06
CA TYR A 13 0.42 3.27 -0.30
C TYR A 13 -1.11 3.27 -0.27
N HIS A 14 -1.73 4.37 0.20
CA HIS A 14 -3.18 4.50 0.29
C HIS A 14 -3.87 4.69 -1.08
N ALA A 15 -3.14 5.16 -2.10
CA ALA A 15 -3.66 5.48 -3.43
C ALA A 15 -3.09 4.59 -4.56
N ALA A 16 -2.60 3.41 -4.24
CA ALA A 16 -1.99 2.48 -5.20
C ALA A 16 -3.00 1.70 -6.07
N TYR A 17 -4.28 2.04 -6.10
CA TYR A 17 -5.37 1.37 -6.83
C TYR A 17 -5.30 -0.17 -6.80
N ASN A 18 -4.82 -0.70 -5.70
CA ASN A 18 -4.69 -2.09 -5.35
C ASN A 18 -5.56 -2.35 -4.11
N TYR A 19 -6.36 -3.40 -4.12
CA TYR A 19 -7.25 -3.72 -3.00
C TYR A 19 -6.48 -3.91 -1.69
N GLY A 20 -5.36 -4.64 -1.72
CA GLY A 20 -4.52 -4.86 -0.54
C GLY A 20 -3.99 -3.55 0.03
N SER A 21 -3.42 -2.68 -0.82
CA SER A 21 -2.84 -1.40 -0.38
C SER A 21 -3.89 -0.45 0.22
N VAL A 22 -5.07 -0.37 -0.38
CA VAL A 22 -6.14 0.52 0.13
C VAL A 22 -6.75 -0.04 1.41
N LEU A 23 -7.00 -1.35 1.49
CA LEU A 23 -7.59 -1.97 2.68
C LEU A 23 -6.63 -1.96 3.87
N GLN A 24 -5.31 -2.17 3.65
CA GLN A 24 -4.35 -2.06 4.74
C GLN A 24 -4.23 -0.62 5.27
N ALA A 25 -4.30 0.39 4.39
CA ALA A 25 -4.30 1.80 4.80
C ALA A 25 -5.52 2.12 5.67
N TYR A 26 -6.70 1.68 5.23
CA TYR A 26 -7.95 1.80 5.99
C TYR A 26 -7.85 1.10 7.36
N ALA A 27 -7.42 -0.16 7.38
CA ALA A 27 -7.33 -0.94 8.61
C ALA A 27 -6.32 -0.34 9.60
N THR A 28 -5.15 0.13 9.11
CA THR A 28 -4.16 0.81 9.94
C THR A 28 -4.75 2.06 10.59
N GLN A 29 -5.37 2.92 9.79
CA GLN A 29 -6.01 4.13 10.31
C GLN A 29 -7.10 3.79 11.32
N SER A 30 -8.03 2.88 10.97
CA SER A 30 -9.15 2.50 11.85
C SER A 30 -8.66 1.97 13.19
N THR A 31 -7.67 1.06 13.18
CA THR A 31 -7.13 0.48 14.40
C THR A 31 -6.49 1.55 15.30
N ILE A 32 -5.71 2.47 14.72
CA ILE A 32 -5.09 3.55 15.53
C ILE A 32 -6.16 4.52 16.06
N THR A 33 -7.22 4.79 15.28
CA THR A 33 -8.35 5.61 15.74
C THR A 33 -9.11 4.93 16.87
N ASP A 34 -9.34 3.61 16.79
CA ASP A 34 -9.98 2.83 17.87
C ASP A 34 -9.15 2.82 19.16
N MET A 35 -7.84 3.00 19.07
CA MET A 35 -6.94 3.20 20.23
C MET A 35 -7.04 4.61 20.83
N GLY A 36 -7.92 5.47 20.32
CA GLY A 36 -8.16 6.81 20.87
C GLY A 36 -7.23 7.90 20.37
N HIS A 37 -6.66 7.75 19.16
CA HIS A 37 -5.76 8.72 18.56
C HIS A 37 -6.36 9.37 17.31
N ASP A 38 -6.00 10.62 17.02
CA ASP A 38 -6.34 11.29 15.78
C ASP A 38 -5.35 10.92 14.69
N VAL A 39 -5.84 10.33 13.58
CA VAL A 39 -5.00 9.87 12.47
C VAL A 39 -5.31 10.61 11.19
N THR A 40 -4.28 11.18 10.57
CA THR A 40 -4.35 11.71 9.21
C THR A 40 -3.43 10.92 8.29
N VAL A 41 -3.99 10.35 7.23
CA VAL A 41 -3.20 9.73 6.17
C VAL A 41 -2.60 10.83 5.30
N ILE A 42 -1.28 10.88 5.19
CA ILE A 42 -0.56 11.88 4.39
C ILE A 42 -0.74 11.56 2.91
N ASP A 43 -1.33 12.46 2.13
CA ASP A 43 -1.55 12.27 0.68
C ASP A 43 -0.25 12.47 -0.11
N TYR A 44 0.70 11.53 0.08
CA TYR A 44 1.93 11.50 -0.68
C TYR A 44 1.77 10.57 -1.89
N ARG A 45 1.82 11.17 -3.09
CA ARG A 45 1.66 10.49 -4.39
C ARG A 45 2.71 11.00 -5.36
N PRO A 46 3.90 10.38 -5.43
CA PRO A 46 4.92 10.76 -6.41
C PRO A 46 4.35 10.76 -7.83
N LEU A 47 4.65 11.80 -8.60
CA LEU A 47 4.07 12.04 -9.93
C LEU A 47 4.26 10.85 -10.88
N GLU A 48 5.42 10.18 -10.83
CA GLU A 48 5.67 8.99 -11.65
C GLU A 48 4.81 7.79 -11.23
N GLY A 49 4.50 7.65 -9.94
CA GLY A 49 3.58 6.65 -9.43
C GLY A 49 2.15 6.90 -9.91
N GLU A 50 1.67 8.15 -9.88
CA GLU A 50 0.36 8.51 -10.44
C GLU A 50 0.31 8.21 -11.95
N ARG A 51 1.30 8.59 -12.71
CA ARG A 51 1.41 8.30 -14.16
C ARG A 51 1.37 6.81 -14.46
N TYR A 52 1.88 5.96 -13.59
CA TYR A 52 1.79 4.51 -13.73
C TYR A 52 0.33 4.03 -13.76
N TYR A 53 -0.52 4.57 -12.90
CA TYR A 53 -1.92 4.19 -12.80
C TYR A 53 -2.82 4.85 -13.86
N GLU A 54 -2.50 6.07 -14.29
CA GLU A 54 -3.27 6.81 -15.30
C GLU A 54 -3.11 6.25 -16.71
N ARG A 55 -1.95 5.68 -17.04
CA ARG A 55 -1.68 5.16 -18.38
C ARG A 55 -2.49 3.90 -18.68
N LEU A 56 -3.02 3.83 -19.92
CA LEU A 56 -3.77 2.67 -20.42
C LEU A 56 -2.88 1.42 -20.48
N TYR A 57 -1.64 1.60 -20.93
CA TYR A 57 -0.65 0.54 -20.99
C TYR A 57 0.75 1.11 -20.78
N TRP A 58 1.46 0.61 -19.76
CA TRP A 58 2.76 1.15 -19.42
C TRP A 58 3.89 0.28 -19.95
N ARG A 59 4.52 0.68 -21.05
CA ARG A 59 5.73 0.06 -21.64
C ARG A 59 6.68 1.10 -22.22
N GLY A 60 7.03 2.15 -21.47
CA GLY A 60 8.03 3.12 -21.91
C GLY A 60 7.53 4.09 -23.00
N LEU A 61 8.33 5.10 -23.29
CA LEU A 61 8.08 6.09 -24.33
C LEU A 61 8.55 5.51 -25.68
N GLY A 62 7.62 5.24 -26.62
CA GLY A 62 7.96 4.81 -27.97
C GLY A 62 6.75 4.37 -28.80
N LEU A 63 6.91 4.29 -30.14
CA LEU A 63 5.87 3.91 -31.10
C LEU A 63 5.16 2.58 -30.75
N LYS A 64 5.91 1.61 -30.18
CA LYS A 64 5.33 0.33 -29.73
C LYS A 64 4.39 0.47 -28.54
N SER A 65 4.58 1.48 -27.67
CA SER A 65 3.69 1.73 -26.53
C SER A 65 2.39 2.38 -26.97
N SER A 66 2.45 3.30 -27.93
CA SER A 66 1.26 3.95 -28.51
C SER A 66 0.35 2.97 -29.26
N LEU A 67 0.94 1.99 -29.96
CA LEU A 67 0.18 0.89 -30.60
C LEU A 67 -0.46 -0.04 -29.54
N ALA A 68 0.24 -0.32 -28.45
CA ALA A 68 -0.31 -1.12 -27.35
C ALA A 68 -1.44 -0.38 -26.61
N ASP A 69 -1.34 0.95 -26.46
CA ASP A 69 -2.41 1.77 -25.89
C ASP A 69 -3.68 1.73 -26.75
N LEU A 70 -3.53 1.72 -28.10
CA LEU A 70 -4.64 1.57 -29.02
C LEU A 70 -5.40 0.24 -28.81
N THR A 71 -4.68 -0.85 -28.56
CA THR A 71 -5.29 -2.17 -28.31
C THR A 71 -6.03 -2.23 -26.96
N MET A 72 -5.74 -1.30 -26.04
CA MET A 72 -6.37 -1.22 -24.72
C MET A 72 -7.57 -0.26 -24.66
N LEU A 73 -7.87 0.47 -25.75
CA LEU A 73 -9.03 1.37 -25.85
C LEU A 73 -10.36 0.71 -25.44
N PRO A 74 -10.67 -0.54 -25.83
CA PRO A 74 -11.93 -1.19 -25.44
C PRO A 74 -12.09 -1.34 -23.91
N VAL A 75 -11.00 -1.43 -23.17
CA VAL A 75 -11.03 -1.60 -21.70
C VAL A 75 -10.77 -0.30 -20.92
N ALA A 76 -10.52 0.81 -21.63
CA ALA A 76 -10.23 2.11 -21.03
C ALA A 76 -11.36 2.58 -20.10
N GLY A 77 -12.61 2.37 -20.51
CA GLY A 77 -13.80 2.71 -19.73
C GLY A 77 -13.88 1.93 -18.41
N LEU A 78 -13.59 0.63 -18.45
CA LEU A 78 -13.56 -0.23 -17.26
C LEU A 78 -12.42 0.19 -16.32
N ARG A 79 -11.28 0.55 -16.86
CA ARG A 79 -10.13 1.02 -16.08
C ARG A 79 -10.43 2.33 -15.37
N LYS A 80 -11.00 3.32 -16.08
CA LYS A 80 -11.46 4.58 -15.47
C LYS A 80 -12.53 4.35 -14.42
N LYS A 81 -13.47 3.42 -14.64
CA LYS A 81 -14.47 3.03 -13.64
C LYS A 81 -13.82 2.46 -12.38
N ARG A 82 -12.83 1.56 -12.55
CA ARG A 82 -12.06 1.00 -11.43
C ARG A 82 -11.36 2.09 -10.63
N MET A 83 -10.61 2.98 -11.29
CA MET A 83 -9.93 4.10 -10.62
C MET A 83 -10.90 4.97 -9.83
N ARG A 84 -12.05 5.37 -10.44
CA ARG A 84 -13.09 6.14 -9.74
C ARG A 84 -13.66 5.42 -8.53
N ASN A 85 -13.77 4.10 -8.58
CA ASN A 85 -14.24 3.33 -7.43
C ASN A 85 -13.21 3.34 -6.29
N PHE A 86 -11.91 3.23 -6.59
CA PHE A 86 -10.84 3.38 -5.60
C PHE A 86 -10.84 4.77 -4.98
N GLU A 87 -10.85 5.84 -5.80
CA GLU A 87 -10.89 7.22 -5.30
C GLU A 87 -12.13 7.48 -4.44
N ARG A 88 -13.30 6.95 -4.84
CA ARG A 88 -14.51 7.04 -4.01
C ARG A 88 -14.33 6.34 -2.67
N PHE A 89 -13.77 5.12 -2.66
CA PHE A 89 -13.52 4.41 -1.42
C PHE A 89 -12.57 5.18 -0.51
N ILE A 90 -11.45 5.68 -1.06
CA ILE A 90 -10.46 6.46 -0.34
C ILE A 90 -11.11 7.71 0.28
N SER A 91 -11.80 8.51 -0.54
CA SER A 91 -12.43 9.76 -0.08
C SER A 91 -13.58 9.57 0.92
N THR A 92 -14.22 8.38 0.93
CA THR A 92 -15.33 8.10 1.83
C THR A 92 -14.88 7.48 3.15
N ASN A 93 -13.82 6.66 3.13
CA ASN A 93 -13.49 5.80 4.26
C ASN A 93 -12.11 6.10 4.89
N ILE A 94 -11.25 6.84 4.21
CA ILE A 94 -9.92 7.16 4.71
C ILE A 94 -9.83 8.67 4.97
N HIS A 95 -9.43 9.06 6.18
CA HIS A 95 -9.17 10.45 6.52
C HIS A 95 -7.81 10.86 5.94
N VAL A 96 -7.83 11.28 4.67
CA VAL A 96 -6.65 11.76 3.94
C VAL A 96 -6.49 13.25 4.17
N GLY A 97 -5.26 13.70 4.38
CA GLY A 97 -4.93 15.13 4.51
C GLY A 97 -5.35 15.94 3.28
N GLN A 98 -5.72 17.19 3.48
CA GLN A 98 -6.26 18.04 2.41
C GLN A 98 -5.24 18.36 1.31
N ARG A 99 -3.95 18.45 1.66
CA ARG A 99 -2.87 18.75 0.73
C ARG A 99 -2.27 17.47 0.19
N ARG A 100 -2.15 17.40 -1.15
CA ARG A 100 -1.38 16.37 -1.85
C ARG A 100 0.07 16.81 -1.97
N TYR A 101 0.98 15.87 -1.76
CA TYR A 101 2.43 16.02 -1.86
C TYR A 101 2.95 15.11 -2.97
N GLN A 102 3.78 15.65 -3.86
CA GLN A 102 4.36 14.90 -4.98
C GLN A 102 5.88 14.77 -4.87
N GLU A 103 6.52 15.82 -4.33
CA GLU A 103 7.96 15.82 -4.10
C GLU A 103 8.27 15.55 -2.62
N PRO A 104 9.35 14.80 -2.32
CA PRO A 104 9.74 14.49 -0.94
C PRO A 104 9.95 15.70 -0.06
N GLU A 105 10.52 16.75 -0.63
CA GLU A 105 10.87 17.99 0.07
C GLU A 105 9.65 18.78 0.55
N GLU A 106 8.49 18.59 -0.09
CA GLU A 106 7.24 19.24 0.30
C GLU A 106 6.77 18.80 1.68
N LEU A 107 7.12 17.55 2.11
CA LEU A 107 6.74 17.01 3.41
C LEU A 107 7.47 17.68 4.57
N ASN A 108 8.56 18.42 4.31
CA ASN A 108 9.23 19.21 5.35
C ASN A 108 8.29 20.21 6.04
N SER A 109 7.22 20.63 5.35
CA SER A 109 6.16 21.46 5.95
C SER A 109 5.36 20.76 7.05
N LEU A 110 5.49 19.43 7.19
CA LEU A 110 4.84 18.60 8.21
C LEU A 110 5.79 18.20 9.35
N ALA A 111 7.01 18.67 9.37
CA ALA A 111 8.07 18.20 10.28
C ALA A 111 7.64 18.15 11.75
N ASP A 112 6.86 19.14 12.19
CA ASP A 112 6.38 19.30 13.58
C ASP A 112 4.84 19.22 13.68
N ALA A 113 4.16 18.71 12.65
CA ALA A 113 2.70 18.69 12.59
C ALA A 113 2.06 17.54 13.42
N PHE A 114 2.84 16.55 13.84
CA PHE A 114 2.36 15.34 14.49
C PHE A 114 3.16 15.02 15.74
N ASP A 115 2.51 14.36 16.72
CA ASP A 115 3.19 13.78 17.89
C ASP A 115 3.93 12.49 17.51
N VAL A 116 3.35 11.72 16.58
CA VAL A 116 3.90 10.46 16.08
C VAL A 116 3.73 10.38 14.57
N ALA A 117 4.78 10.00 13.87
CA ALA A 117 4.73 9.62 12.47
C ALA A 117 4.79 8.09 12.32
N VAL A 118 3.82 7.53 11.61
CA VAL A 118 3.73 6.09 11.34
C VAL A 118 3.96 5.82 9.86
N SER A 119 4.88 4.91 9.56
CA SER A 119 5.16 4.43 8.20
C SER A 119 4.77 2.96 8.09
N GLY A 120 3.94 2.64 7.13
CA GLY A 120 3.49 1.26 6.91
C GLY A 120 1.97 1.15 6.77
N SER A 121 1.49 0.05 6.41
CA SER A 121 2.12 -1.21 6.02
C SER A 121 2.52 -1.17 4.54
N ASP A 122 2.63 -2.36 3.89
CA ASP A 122 2.94 -2.61 2.49
C ASP A 122 4.45 -2.52 2.16
N GLN A 123 4.78 -2.58 0.88
CA GLN A 123 6.15 -2.57 0.35
C GLN A 123 6.74 -1.15 0.25
N ILE A 124 6.41 -0.31 1.20
CA ILE A 124 6.78 1.11 1.20
C ILE A 124 8.29 1.37 1.31
N ILE A 125 9.04 0.39 1.84
CA ILE A 125 10.51 0.42 1.88
C ILE A 125 11.14 -0.53 0.85
N ASN A 126 10.41 -0.89 -0.21
CA ASN A 126 10.90 -1.71 -1.31
C ASN A 126 11.16 -0.84 -2.55
N LYS A 127 12.43 -0.66 -2.92
CA LYS A 127 12.81 0.10 -4.12
C LYS A 127 12.26 -0.48 -5.42
N HIS A 128 11.90 -1.77 -5.43
CA HIS A 128 11.36 -2.49 -6.59
C HIS A 128 9.82 -2.54 -6.59
N SER A 129 9.15 -1.81 -5.69
CA SER A 129 7.70 -1.62 -5.77
C SER A 129 7.32 -0.82 -7.02
N ASN A 130 6.07 -0.96 -7.48
CA ASN A 130 5.59 -0.22 -8.65
C ASN A 130 5.69 1.30 -8.48
N GLU A 131 5.58 1.77 -7.25
CA GLU A 131 5.61 3.18 -6.86
C GLU A 131 7.02 3.76 -6.86
N LEU A 132 8.03 2.93 -6.54
CA LEU A 132 9.41 3.39 -6.31
C LEU A 132 10.42 2.90 -7.35
N GLU A 133 10.12 1.85 -8.13
CA GLU A 133 11.09 1.22 -9.06
C GLU A 133 11.72 2.23 -10.04
N ARG A 134 10.96 3.23 -10.47
CA ARG A 134 11.31 4.12 -11.57
C ARG A 134 11.63 5.55 -11.18
N VAL A 135 11.52 5.85 -9.90
CA VAL A 135 11.87 7.16 -9.34
C VAL A 135 13.24 7.12 -8.68
N ASP A 136 13.80 8.26 -8.38
CA ASP A 136 15.04 8.35 -7.59
C ASP A 136 14.84 7.80 -6.16
N TRP A 137 15.95 7.43 -5.50
CA TRP A 137 15.92 6.95 -4.12
C TRP A 137 15.32 7.96 -3.14
N LYS A 138 15.44 9.26 -3.41
CA LYS A 138 14.86 10.30 -2.57
C LYS A 138 13.35 10.14 -2.36
N TYR A 139 12.63 9.56 -3.32
CA TYR A 139 11.19 9.33 -3.21
C TYR A 139 10.80 8.23 -2.21
N MET A 140 11.77 7.47 -1.69
CA MET A 140 11.58 6.59 -0.53
C MET A 140 11.72 7.34 0.80
N ASP A 141 12.40 8.47 0.84
CA ASP A 141 12.67 9.23 2.06
C ASP A 141 11.41 9.61 2.86
N PRO A 142 10.27 9.96 2.23
CA PRO A 142 9.01 10.13 2.92
C PRO A 142 8.56 8.91 3.73
N TYR A 143 8.69 7.71 3.17
CA TYR A 143 8.33 6.46 3.86
C TYR A 143 9.36 6.06 4.93
N LEU A 144 10.58 6.56 4.84
CA LEU A 144 11.61 6.47 5.89
C LEU A 144 11.44 7.57 6.96
N LEU A 145 10.37 8.39 6.88
CA LEU A 145 10.03 9.46 7.81
C LEU A 145 11.16 10.46 8.03
N LYS A 146 12.00 10.72 7.00
CA LYS A 146 13.11 11.67 7.12
C LYS A 146 12.66 13.11 7.31
N TRP A 147 11.43 13.43 6.94
CA TRP A 147 10.81 14.74 7.11
C TRP A 147 10.34 15.01 8.55
N ALA A 148 10.11 13.96 9.37
CA ALA A 148 9.47 14.10 10.67
C ALA A 148 10.47 14.35 11.80
N ASN A 149 10.20 15.33 12.66
CA ASN A 149 10.94 15.61 13.89
C ASN A 149 10.36 14.92 15.12
N CYS A 150 9.21 14.23 14.98
CA CYS A 150 8.51 13.56 16.07
C CYS A 150 8.92 12.08 16.21
N ARG A 151 8.25 11.37 17.12
CA ARG A 151 8.44 9.93 17.30
C ARG A 151 8.08 9.17 16.03
N LYS A 152 8.99 8.31 15.54
CA LYS A 152 8.86 7.56 14.29
C LYS A 152 8.57 6.09 14.59
N ILE A 153 7.54 5.52 13.96
CA ILE A 153 7.15 4.10 14.09
C ILE A 153 6.99 3.49 12.70
N SER A 154 7.51 2.30 12.49
CA SER A 154 7.24 1.48 11.30
C SER A 154 6.35 0.30 11.68
N TYR A 155 5.16 0.19 11.06
CA TYR A 155 4.24 -0.91 11.29
C TYR A 155 4.10 -1.79 10.06
N ALA A 156 4.43 -3.08 10.21
CA ALA A 156 4.26 -4.12 9.17
C ALA A 156 4.88 -3.75 7.80
N SER A 157 5.97 -2.98 7.78
CA SER A 157 6.65 -2.57 6.55
C SER A 157 7.40 -3.74 5.92
N SER A 158 7.39 -3.81 4.58
CA SER A 158 8.02 -4.88 3.83
C SER A 158 9.11 -4.37 2.89
N PRO A 159 10.35 -4.84 3.02
CA PRO A 159 11.42 -4.60 2.05
C PRO A 159 11.31 -5.52 0.83
N ALA A 160 10.43 -6.53 0.86
CA ALA A 160 10.16 -7.50 -0.19
C ALA A 160 11.43 -8.03 -0.89
N THR A 161 11.71 -7.53 -2.10
CA THR A 161 12.79 -8.01 -2.99
C THR A 161 14.08 -7.21 -2.89
N MET A 162 14.22 -6.30 -1.93
CA MET A 162 15.45 -5.54 -1.75
C MET A 162 16.64 -6.44 -1.40
N THR A 163 17.78 -6.12 -2.03
CA THR A 163 19.07 -6.75 -1.76
C THR A 163 19.65 -6.25 -0.43
N ASP A 164 20.64 -6.96 0.09
CA ASP A 164 21.30 -6.56 1.34
C ASP A 164 22.04 -5.22 1.22
N ASP A 165 22.58 -4.89 0.02
CA ASP A 165 23.22 -3.59 -0.22
C ASP A 165 22.22 -2.45 -0.23
N GLU A 166 21.06 -2.66 -0.83
CA GLU A 166 19.97 -1.70 -0.81
C GLU A 166 19.41 -1.48 0.62
N LEU A 167 19.32 -2.56 1.40
CA LEU A 167 18.93 -2.47 2.82
C LEU A 167 19.97 -1.70 3.64
N ARG A 168 21.28 -1.91 3.41
CA ARG A 168 22.32 -1.11 4.07
C ARG A 168 22.19 0.37 3.75
N ARG A 169 21.74 0.73 2.55
CA ARG A 169 21.53 2.12 2.16
C ARG A 169 20.45 2.82 3.00
N ILE A 170 19.39 2.12 3.37
CA ILE A 170 18.31 2.68 4.20
C ILE A 170 18.54 2.49 5.70
N GLY A 171 19.49 1.64 6.09
CA GLY A 171 19.81 1.33 7.49
C GLY A 171 19.94 2.55 8.40
N PRO A 172 20.71 3.59 8.02
CA PRO A 172 20.86 4.80 8.84
C PRO A 172 19.52 5.47 9.19
N ALA A 173 18.58 5.52 8.24
CA ALA A 173 17.26 6.08 8.52
C ALA A 173 16.42 5.19 9.46
N LEU A 174 16.57 3.86 9.37
CA LEU A 174 15.86 2.92 10.24
C LEU A 174 16.31 3.01 11.71
N VAL A 175 17.55 3.45 11.97
CA VAL A 175 18.06 3.67 13.34
C VAL A 175 17.27 4.78 14.07
N GLU A 176 16.69 5.73 13.35
CA GLU A 176 15.92 6.82 13.93
C GLU A 176 14.53 6.41 14.43
N PHE A 177 14.02 5.24 13.99
CA PHE A 177 12.71 4.77 14.40
C PHE A 177 12.71 4.34 15.88
N SER A 178 11.67 4.73 16.61
CA SER A 178 11.44 4.31 18.00
C SER A 178 11.00 2.86 18.09
N ALA A 179 10.23 2.39 17.09
CA ALA A 179 9.78 1.02 16.95
C ALA A 179 9.78 0.59 15.48
N LEU A 180 10.23 -0.63 15.24
CA LEU A 180 10.26 -1.25 13.89
C LEU A 180 9.50 -2.56 13.91
N SER A 181 8.63 -2.77 12.93
CA SER A 181 8.02 -4.07 12.70
C SER A 181 7.91 -4.39 11.20
N ALA A 182 7.85 -5.67 10.91
CA ALA A 182 7.70 -6.18 9.54
C ALA A 182 6.68 -7.31 9.51
N ARG A 183 5.98 -7.45 8.39
CA ARG A 183 4.97 -8.50 8.22
C ARG A 183 5.55 -9.85 7.79
N GLU A 184 6.75 -9.87 7.25
CA GLU A 184 7.45 -11.13 6.89
C GLU A 184 8.53 -11.44 7.92
N ARG A 185 8.52 -12.67 8.47
CA ARG A 185 9.54 -13.13 9.42
C ARG A 185 10.96 -13.02 8.86
N SER A 186 11.14 -13.29 7.58
CA SER A 186 12.43 -13.15 6.89
C SER A 186 12.92 -11.70 6.84
N ALA A 187 12.01 -10.74 6.70
CA ALA A 187 12.31 -9.32 6.69
C ALA A 187 12.81 -8.83 8.06
N CYS A 188 12.24 -9.36 9.17
CA CYS A 188 12.69 -8.97 10.51
C CYS A 188 14.19 -9.18 10.73
N GLY A 189 14.72 -10.32 10.30
CA GLY A 189 16.17 -10.61 10.41
C GLY A 189 17.02 -9.62 9.64
N LYS A 190 16.66 -9.35 8.39
CA LYS A 190 17.37 -8.41 7.52
C LYS A 190 17.33 -6.98 8.06
N LEU A 191 16.15 -6.51 8.48
CA LEU A 191 16.00 -5.17 9.04
C LEU A 191 16.75 -5.00 10.37
N ARG A 192 16.77 -6.03 11.24
CA ARG A 192 17.61 -6.04 12.46
C ARG A 192 19.08 -5.87 12.13
N GLN A 193 19.56 -6.58 11.12
CA GLN A 193 20.98 -6.54 10.72
C GLN A 193 21.42 -5.14 10.30
N VAL A 194 20.57 -4.38 9.57
CA VAL A 194 20.92 -3.07 9.04
C VAL A 194 20.59 -1.92 9.97
N SER A 195 19.62 -2.09 10.88
CA SER A 195 19.23 -1.05 11.85
C SER A 195 19.90 -1.20 13.21
N GLY A 196 20.40 -2.38 13.55
CA GLY A 196 20.87 -2.70 14.90
C GLY A 196 19.77 -2.72 15.97
N LYS A 197 18.50 -2.62 15.57
CA LYS A 197 17.34 -2.56 16.47
C LYS A 197 16.53 -3.84 16.47
N TYR A 198 15.76 -4.06 17.53
CA TYR A 198 14.75 -5.09 17.53
C TYR A 198 13.68 -4.76 16.48
N VAL A 199 13.31 -5.75 15.67
CA VAL A 199 12.23 -5.64 14.67
C VAL A 199 11.21 -6.72 15.01
N GLU A 200 9.99 -6.30 15.27
CA GLU A 200 8.91 -7.21 15.64
C GLU A 200 8.26 -7.82 14.41
N HIS A 201 7.87 -9.09 14.51
CA HIS A 201 7.07 -9.74 13.48
C HIS A 201 5.59 -9.56 13.80
N VAL A 202 4.87 -8.86 12.94
CA VAL A 202 3.45 -8.52 13.12
C VAL A 202 2.62 -8.95 11.92
N CYS A 203 1.31 -9.04 12.07
CA CYS A 203 0.42 -9.33 10.95
C CYS A 203 0.23 -8.11 10.05
N ASP A 204 -0.24 -8.36 8.82
CA ASP A 204 -0.73 -7.31 7.94
C ASP A 204 -1.92 -6.60 8.61
N PRO A 205 -2.03 -5.25 8.52
CA PRO A 205 -3.13 -4.50 9.15
C PRO A 205 -4.53 -4.99 8.79
N THR A 206 -4.71 -5.56 7.61
CA THR A 206 -6.01 -6.12 7.20
C THR A 206 -6.51 -7.25 8.11
N LEU A 207 -5.61 -7.86 8.90
CA LEU A 207 -5.92 -8.89 9.88
C LEU A 207 -6.17 -8.35 11.29
N LEU A 208 -6.02 -7.04 11.51
CA LEU A 208 -6.34 -6.40 12.79
C LEU A 208 -7.85 -6.24 13.00
N LEU A 209 -8.61 -6.21 11.92
CA LEU A 209 -10.07 -6.17 11.95
C LEU A 209 -10.60 -7.58 11.67
N ASN A 210 -11.52 -8.07 12.50
CA ASN A 210 -12.21 -9.33 12.27
C ASN A 210 -13.33 -9.20 11.23
N ALA A 211 -13.94 -10.31 10.81
CA ALA A 211 -14.93 -10.31 9.75
C ALA A 211 -16.16 -9.44 10.08
N GLY A 212 -16.63 -9.47 11.34
CA GLY A 212 -17.78 -8.64 11.78
C GLY A 212 -17.46 -7.15 11.72
N GLU A 213 -16.26 -6.76 12.16
CA GLU A 213 -15.81 -5.36 12.09
C GLU A 213 -15.68 -4.86 10.64
N TRP A 214 -15.20 -5.73 9.71
CA TRP A 214 -15.17 -5.40 8.29
C TRP A 214 -16.58 -5.20 7.72
N GLU A 215 -17.53 -6.08 8.05
CA GLU A 215 -18.91 -6.00 7.57
C GLU A 215 -19.66 -4.79 8.11
N GLU A 216 -19.43 -4.45 9.38
CA GLU A 216 -20.02 -3.27 10.02
C GLU A 216 -19.49 -1.96 9.42
N ARG A 217 -18.19 -1.84 9.26
CA ARG A 217 -17.53 -0.60 8.82
C ARG A 217 -17.61 -0.38 7.33
N ILE A 218 -17.57 -1.45 6.55
CA ILE A 218 -17.64 -1.42 5.08
C ILE A 218 -18.74 -2.37 4.63
N PRO A 219 -20.02 -1.94 4.68
CA PRO A 219 -21.14 -2.80 4.31
C PRO A 219 -21.00 -3.25 2.85
N LEU A 220 -20.81 -4.53 2.67
CA LEU A 220 -20.69 -5.16 1.36
C LEU A 220 -22.07 -5.18 0.69
N ARG A 221 -22.23 -4.43 -0.40
CA ARG A 221 -23.39 -4.61 -1.27
C ARG A 221 -23.19 -5.87 -2.09
N LYS A 222 -24.01 -6.90 -1.86
CA LYS A 222 -24.02 -8.07 -2.76
C LYS A 222 -24.22 -7.58 -4.19
N SER A 223 -23.27 -7.86 -5.06
CA SER A 223 -23.46 -7.59 -6.48
C SER A 223 -24.55 -8.52 -7.00
N GLN A 224 -25.57 -7.96 -7.68
CA GLN A 224 -26.63 -8.73 -8.31
C GLN A 224 -26.14 -9.72 -9.37
N HIS A 225 -24.85 -9.65 -9.74
CA HIS A 225 -24.21 -10.47 -10.77
C HIS A 225 -23.33 -11.58 -10.20
N VAL A 226 -23.22 -11.73 -8.88
CA VAL A 226 -22.47 -12.84 -8.28
C VAL A 226 -23.46 -13.97 -7.99
N PRO A 227 -23.30 -15.16 -8.59
CA PRO A 227 -24.13 -16.33 -8.28
C PRO A 227 -24.04 -16.69 -6.80
N GLU A 228 -25.06 -17.38 -6.27
CA GLU A 228 -25.03 -17.87 -4.88
C GLU A 228 -23.88 -18.86 -4.64
N GLN A 229 -23.57 -19.64 -5.67
CA GLN A 229 -22.43 -20.58 -5.66
C GLN A 229 -21.42 -20.16 -6.73
N TYR A 230 -20.19 -19.94 -6.32
CA TYR A 230 -19.10 -19.59 -7.23
C TYR A 230 -17.75 -20.07 -6.71
N LEU A 231 -16.82 -20.29 -7.63
CA LEU A 231 -15.42 -20.54 -7.33
C LEU A 231 -14.64 -19.24 -7.53
N LEU A 232 -14.11 -18.70 -6.43
CA LEU A 232 -13.23 -17.53 -6.51
C LEU A 232 -11.79 -17.97 -6.76
N PHE A 233 -11.23 -17.51 -7.87
CA PHE A 233 -9.81 -17.68 -8.16
C PHE A 233 -9.11 -16.33 -8.19
N TYR A 234 -8.15 -16.15 -7.29
CA TYR A 234 -7.27 -14.97 -7.25
C TYR A 234 -5.86 -15.37 -7.65
N SER A 235 -5.26 -14.65 -8.60
CA SER A 235 -3.90 -14.91 -9.05
C SER A 235 -3.17 -13.64 -9.45
N LEU A 236 -1.92 -13.52 -9.04
CA LEU A 236 -0.97 -12.49 -9.47
C LEU A 236 -0.18 -12.91 -10.72
N LEU A 237 -0.39 -14.13 -11.22
CA LEU A 237 0.26 -14.62 -12.42
C LEU A 237 -0.23 -13.86 -13.66
N ARG A 238 0.69 -13.55 -14.56
CA ARG A 238 0.33 -12.99 -15.88
C ARG A 238 -0.57 -13.98 -16.63
N PRO A 239 -1.60 -13.51 -17.37
CA PRO A 239 -2.58 -14.38 -18.05
C PRO A 239 -1.96 -15.48 -18.91
N LYS A 240 -0.87 -15.20 -19.61
CA LYS A 240 -0.15 -16.20 -20.44
C LYS A 240 0.38 -17.40 -19.63
N ARG A 241 0.79 -17.20 -18.37
CA ARG A 241 1.25 -18.28 -17.48
C ARG A 241 0.10 -18.99 -16.75
N ALA A 242 -1.08 -18.40 -16.74
CA ALA A 242 -2.25 -18.92 -16.07
C ALA A 242 -3.14 -19.81 -16.96
N VAL A 243 -2.86 -19.97 -18.25
CA VAL A 243 -3.71 -20.71 -19.21
C VAL A 243 -3.96 -22.15 -18.76
N GLY A 244 -2.93 -22.86 -18.28
CA GLY A 244 -3.06 -24.22 -17.74
C GLY A 244 -3.96 -24.27 -16.51
N VAL A 245 -3.80 -23.30 -15.60
CA VAL A 245 -4.61 -23.19 -14.38
C VAL A 245 -6.07 -22.91 -14.73
N PHE A 246 -6.35 -22.01 -15.68
CA PHE A 246 -7.73 -21.74 -16.13
C PHE A 246 -8.42 -22.96 -16.72
N ARG A 247 -7.68 -23.84 -17.42
CA ARG A 247 -8.24 -25.10 -17.92
C ARG A 247 -8.65 -26.02 -16.75
N GLN A 248 -7.78 -26.22 -15.77
CA GLN A 248 -8.05 -27.03 -14.59
C GLN A 248 -9.22 -26.47 -13.76
N LEU A 249 -9.31 -25.14 -13.61
CA LEU A 249 -10.41 -24.50 -12.90
C LEU A 249 -11.76 -24.70 -13.61
N ARG A 250 -11.79 -24.64 -14.94
CA ARG A 250 -13.01 -24.95 -15.71
C ARG A 250 -13.45 -26.40 -15.55
N GLU A 251 -12.50 -27.36 -15.50
CA GLU A 251 -12.80 -28.77 -15.25
C GLU A 251 -13.32 -28.95 -13.82
N LEU A 252 -12.70 -28.30 -12.84
CA LEU A 252 -13.15 -28.35 -11.45
C LEU A 252 -14.56 -27.75 -11.29
N SER A 253 -14.82 -26.58 -11.85
CA SER A 253 -16.14 -25.92 -11.84
C SER A 253 -17.24 -26.79 -12.42
N ARG A 254 -16.95 -27.58 -13.47
CA ARG A 254 -17.91 -28.52 -14.06
C ARG A 254 -18.17 -29.76 -13.19
N ARG A 255 -17.25 -30.12 -12.27
CA ARG A 255 -17.39 -31.26 -11.36
C ARG A 255 -18.11 -30.90 -10.06
N VAL A 256 -18.05 -29.65 -9.66
CA VAL A 256 -18.57 -29.15 -8.37
C VAL A 256 -19.94 -28.45 -8.53
N GLY A 257 -20.25 -27.99 -9.72
CA GLY A 257 -21.52 -27.32 -10.04
C GLY A 257 -22.37 -28.08 -10.99
#